data_d4190db9689401ce2abcfead39a96758
#
_entry.id   d4190db9689401ce2abcfead39a96758
#
_cell.length_a   1.000
_cell.length_b   1.000
_cell.length_c   1.000
_cell.angle_alpha   90.00
_cell.angle_beta   90.00
_cell.angle_gamma   90.00
#
_symmetry.space_group_name_H-M   'P 1'
#
loop_
_entity.id
_entity.type
_entity.pdbx_description
1 polymer ?
#
loop_
_entity_poly.entity_id
_entity_poly.type
_entity_poly.pdbx_seq_one_letter_code
_entity_poly.pdbx_strand_id
1 'polypeptide(L)'
;MTRCCCRDTRHKAWGIVALLMTICMLLGACTPADTGDGETTSDEPPAMLSLAAGGAMEYMIIRPEKNHGDVLKEAVNGLRAAFREHTGAEPEIREDWVKDVSELPAQAKEILIGGTNRAESAAALEGLKADDFCIRADAASGRIVIVGGSDAATAGAVEYFIEHFVRTAGDGGAVEISEGFCYTFAADYTITRLTLCGRDIGEYEIVTPDSANRDEKYASLLIAAAITDKNGITLPVVAEKKASGGPAILTGRTATGAVPCAEGEFCIGGARGGAASVLVGGDKGRAVAAARAFIERYISGASGEVSIELTEATAEKYSPAMYPDDALGIVGGTRVALADQKNAACVVVDIADGSNAKALWSFAPTTGEGFNTSGYGNRIDECRLRYSEVLGTYVLGITSSSGCIAVAEYPSGKRVFSTSAPGYGPHSIEYLPCGAVAVACSGNGDESKACVRFYPADADGKIVKQYQSIALEGAHGVIWDDVRGVLWTLGTKKIIAFEVVGEGEEAKLSEISLYGASIPKSGGHDISAVMGDSDKMWIGGANIVLFDKSSGSFSDAPGSVSTGSVKCIGNLEDGRMIRTVAANVYAAHDTDRFLLFDAQGNILSEVVFPTRAFYKARLFDPRYT
;
A
#
# COMPACT_ATOMS: atom_id res chain seq x y z
N MET A 1 2.13 15.50 14.85
CA MET A 1 1.69 14.11 15.18
C MET A 1 1.36 13.42 13.88
N THR A 2 2.34 12.81 13.27
CA THR A 2 2.15 12.03 12.03
C THR A 2 1.83 10.61 12.44
N ARG A 3 0.57 10.32 12.77
CA ARG A 3 0.13 8.93 12.83
C ARG A 3 0.33 8.32 11.46
N CYS A 4 0.96 7.17 11.43
CA CYS A 4 0.98 6.33 10.23
C CYS A 4 -0.49 6.15 9.81
N CYS A 5 -0.90 6.73 8.67
CA CYS A 5 -2.20 6.45 8.09
C CYS A 5 -2.15 5.02 7.58
N CYS A 6 -2.26 4.05 8.49
CA CYS A 6 -2.57 2.69 8.12
C CYS A 6 -3.97 2.74 7.54
N ARG A 7 -4.10 2.45 6.29
CA ARG A 7 -5.38 2.31 5.61
C ARG A 7 -6.12 1.18 6.32
N ASP A 8 -7.21 1.50 7.05
CA ASP A 8 -8.16 0.50 7.54
C ASP A 8 -8.91 -0.06 6.32
N THR A 9 -8.20 -0.82 5.52
CA THR A 9 -8.84 -1.65 4.50
C THR A 9 -9.28 -2.91 5.23
N ARG A 10 -10.49 -2.89 5.75
CA ARG A 10 -11.20 -4.10 6.10
C ARG A 10 -11.49 -4.90 4.83
N HIS A 11 -10.47 -5.37 4.18
CA HIS A 11 -10.57 -6.63 3.49
C HIS A 11 -10.76 -7.66 4.60
N LYS A 12 -12.01 -7.86 5.00
CA LYS A 12 -12.39 -9.07 5.71
C LYS A 12 -11.81 -10.20 4.88
N ALA A 13 -10.66 -10.72 5.32
CA ALA A 13 -10.26 -12.05 4.96
C ALA A 13 -11.44 -12.91 5.36
N TRP A 14 -12.21 -13.39 4.41
CA TRP A 14 -13.27 -14.37 4.57
C TRP A 14 -12.59 -15.69 4.91
N GLY A 15 -12.12 -15.76 6.16
CA GLY A 15 -11.66 -16.94 6.82
C GLY A 15 -12.68 -17.27 7.90
N ILE A 16 -13.59 -18.19 7.59
CA ILE A 16 -14.34 -19.03 8.54
C ILE A 16 -14.87 -18.28 9.77
N VAL A 17 -16.01 -17.61 9.62
CA VAL A 17 -16.96 -17.44 10.72
C VAL A 17 -18.18 -18.30 10.40
N ALA A 18 -17.98 -19.62 10.50
CA ALA A 18 -19.04 -20.55 10.75
C ALA A 18 -19.16 -20.65 12.27
N LEU A 19 -19.85 -19.69 12.91
CA LEU A 19 -20.57 -19.99 14.17
C LEU A 19 -21.53 -18.84 14.51
N LEU A 20 -22.83 -19.21 14.60
CA LEU A 20 -23.92 -18.48 15.25
C LEU A 20 -24.50 -17.26 14.52
N MET A 21 -25.24 -17.48 13.44
CA MET A 21 -26.49 -16.77 13.20
C MET A 21 -27.63 -17.78 13.09
N THR A 22 -28.15 -18.13 14.25
CA THR A 22 -29.43 -18.81 14.35
C THR A 22 -30.52 -17.74 14.35
N ILE A 23 -31.29 -17.71 13.25
CA ILE A 23 -32.69 -17.30 13.16
C ILE A 23 -33.01 -15.83 13.46
N CYS A 24 -33.17 -15.06 12.39
CA CYS A 24 -34.36 -14.26 12.14
C CYS A 24 -34.65 -14.29 10.64
N MET A 25 -35.41 -15.29 10.20
CA MET A 25 -36.11 -15.21 8.92
C MET A 25 -37.23 -14.18 9.10
N LEU A 26 -36.94 -12.93 8.76
CA LEU A 26 -37.95 -11.97 8.36
C LEU A 26 -37.73 -11.72 6.86
N LEU A 27 -38.64 -12.29 6.09
CA LEU A 27 -38.84 -12.00 4.67
C LEU A 27 -39.02 -10.48 4.53
N GLY A 28 -37.92 -9.77 4.30
CA GLY A 28 -37.95 -8.38 3.86
C GLY A 28 -38.16 -8.36 2.34
N ALA A 29 -39.41 -8.47 1.91
CA ALA A 29 -39.78 -8.10 0.55
C ALA A 29 -39.44 -6.62 0.34
N CYS A 30 -38.81 -6.26 -0.79
CA CYS A 30 -38.74 -4.88 -1.25
C CYS A 30 -40.17 -4.35 -1.31
N THR A 31 -40.55 -3.44 -0.41
CA THR A 31 -41.81 -2.72 -0.52
C THR A 31 -41.61 -1.57 -1.50
N PRO A 32 -42.37 -1.53 -2.61
CA PRO A 32 -42.51 -0.31 -3.40
C PRO A 32 -43.16 0.78 -2.53
N ALA A 33 -42.76 2.02 -2.76
CA ALA A 33 -43.43 3.17 -2.13
C ALA A 33 -44.93 3.09 -2.37
N ASP A 34 -45.68 3.16 -1.28
CA ASP A 34 -47.14 3.09 -1.22
C ASP A 34 -47.77 4.23 -2.04
N THR A 35 -48.22 3.92 -3.24
CA THR A 35 -49.29 4.70 -3.92
C THR A 35 -50.52 3.79 -3.87
N GLY A 36 -51.41 4.13 -2.94
CA GLY A 36 -52.66 3.40 -2.76
C GLY A 36 -53.47 3.26 -4.04
N ASP A 37 -53.75 2.02 -4.39
CA ASP A 37 -55.03 1.59 -4.95
C ASP A 37 -55.03 0.07 -4.91
N GLY A 38 -56.13 -0.51 -4.41
CA GLY A 38 -56.26 -1.91 -4.08
C GLY A 38 -56.12 -2.83 -5.28
N GLU A 39 -55.12 -3.67 -5.27
CA GLU A 39 -55.05 -4.89 -6.07
C GLU A 39 -55.09 -6.10 -5.16
N THR A 40 -56.02 -6.99 -5.49
CA THR A 40 -56.21 -8.33 -4.91
C THR A 40 -54.94 -9.14 -5.13
N THR A 41 -54.19 -9.41 -4.05
CA THR A 41 -53.07 -10.39 -4.08
C THR A 41 -53.64 -11.77 -4.37
N SER A 42 -53.26 -12.35 -5.51
CA SER A 42 -53.45 -13.78 -5.76
C SER A 42 -52.58 -14.60 -4.80
N ASP A 43 -53.17 -15.53 -4.06
CA ASP A 43 -52.49 -16.46 -3.15
C ASP A 43 -51.69 -17.57 -3.89
N GLU A 44 -51.33 -17.39 -5.15
CA GLU A 44 -50.46 -18.34 -5.86
C GLU A 44 -48.98 -18.07 -5.52
N PRO A 45 -48.24 -19.14 -5.14
CA PRO A 45 -46.79 -18.98 -4.92
C PRO A 45 -46.12 -18.47 -6.20
N PRO A 46 -45.08 -17.63 -6.07
CA PRO A 46 -44.38 -17.10 -7.25
C PRO A 46 -43.86 -18.24 -8.12
N ALA A 47 -43.90 -18.05 -9.43
CA ALA A 47 -43.34 -19.02 -10.39
C ALA A 47 -41.82 -19.21 -10.12
N MET A 48 -41.32 -20.42 -10.36
CA MET A 48 -39.92 -20.76 -10.17
C MET A 48 -39.20 -20.78 -11.52
N LEU A 49 -38.05 -20.11 -11.58
CA LEU A 49 -37.12 -20.21 -12.71
C LEU A 49 -36.17 -21.37 -12.43
N SER A 50 -36.20 -22.42 -13.27
CA SER A 50 -35.26 -23.52 -13.20
C SER A 50 -33.98 -23.15 -13.97
N LEU A 51 -32.83 -23.12 -13.26
CA LEU A 51 -31.53 -22.79 -13.85
C LEU A 51 -30.79 -24.04 -14.33
N ALA A 52 -30.90 -25.11 -13.52
CA ALA A 52 -30.33 -26.43 -13.87
C ALA A 52 -31.20 -27.52 -13.27
N ALA A 53 -31.44 -28.62 -14.03
CA ALA A 53 -32.15 -29.79 -13.55
C ALA A 53 -31.68 -31.04 -14.30
N GLY A 54 -31.61 -32.18 -13.61
CA GLY A 54 -31.31 -33.47 -14.23
C GLY A 54 -29.96 -33.54 -14.96
N GLY A 55 -28.98 -32.79 -14.52
CA GLY A 55 -27.66 -32.71 -15.15
C GLY A 55 -27.60 -31.81 -16.40
N ALA A 56 -28.69 -31.09 -16.72
CA ALA A 56 -28.75 -30.16 -17.83
C ALA A 56 -28.81 -28.69 -17.31
N MET A 57 -28.04 -27.81 -17.93
CA MET A 57 -28.08 -26.37 -17.69
C MET A 57 -29.03 -25.69 -18.66
N GLU A 58 -29.94 -24.87 -18.11
CA GLU A 58 -30.89 -24.12 -18.94
C GLU A 58 -30.43 -22.68 -19.18
N TYR A 59 -29.54 -22.17 -18.38
CA TYR A 59 -29.01 -20.79 -18.39
C TYR A 59 -27.55 -20.76 -18.81
N MET A 60 -27.14 -19.69 -19.50
CA MET A 60 -25.74 -19.38 -19.75
C MET A 60 -25.28 -18.22 -18.87
N ILE A 61 -24.00 -18.16 -18.56
CA ILE A 61 -23.39 -17.05 -17.82
C ILE A 61 -22.92 -15.98 -18.82
N ILE A 62 -23.33 -14.74 -18.59
CA ILE A 62 -22.86 -13.57 -19.35
C ILE A 62 -22.03 -12.70 -18.41
N ARG A 63 -20.81 -12.35 -18.83
CA ARG A 63 -19.91 -11.42 -18.13
C ARG A 63 -19.50 -10.26 -19.02
N PRO A 64 -19.04 -9.12 -18.47
CA PRO A 64 -18.52 -8.02 -19.28
C PRO A 64 -17.32 -8.46 -20.14
N GLU A 65 -17.25 -7.98 -21.38
CA GLU A 65 -16.07 -8.13 -22.25
C GLU A 65 -14.89 -7.28 -21.72
N LYS A 66 -15.18 -6.09 -21.22
CA LYS A 66 -14.21 -5.07 -20.79
C LYS A 66 -14.50 -4.58 -19.37
N ASN A 67 -13.54 -3.83 -18.82
CA ASN A 67 -13.68 -3.15 -17.53
C ASN A 67 -13.93 -4.09 -16.34
N HIS A 68 -13.28 -5.24 -16.33
CA HIS A 68 -13.34 -6.17 -15.20
C HIS A 68 -11.95 -6.69 -14.82
N GLY A 69 -11.76 -6.96 -13.53
CA GLY A 69 -10.52 -7.51 -12.96
C GLY A 69 -10.48 -9.05 -13.00
N ASP A 70 -9.35 -9.60 -12.58
CA ASP A 70 -9.19 -11.06 -12.47
C ASP A 70 -10.09 -11.64 -11.38
N VAL A 71 -10.43 -10.88 -10.34
CA VAL A 71 -11.37 -11.27 -9.28
C VAL A 71 -12.73 -11.64 -9.84
N LEU A 72 -13.26 -10.86 -10.78
CA LEU A 72 -14.54 -11.17 -11.43
C LEU A 72 -14.45 -12.44 -12.30
N LYS A 73 -13.34 -12.62 -13.02
CA LYS A 73 -13.11 -13.84 -13.82
C LYS A 73 -13.07 -15.09 -12.94
N GLU A 74 -12.39 -15.01 -11.80
CA GLU A 74 -12.29 -16.11 -10.84
C GLU A 74 -13.66 -16.44 -10.26
N ALA A 75 -14.47 -15.44 -9.88
CA ALA A 75 -15.83 -15.62 -9.40
C ALA A 75 -16.73 -16.30 -10.44
N VAL A 76 -16.69 -15.87 -11.69
CA VAL A 76 -17.45 -16.50 -12.82
C VAL A 76 -17.05 -17.96 -13.00
N ASN A 77 -15.75 -18.26 -12.98
CA ASN A 77 -15.26 -19.64 -13.08
C ASN A 77 -15.66 -20.48 -11.86
N GLY A 78 -15.66 -19.88 -10.67
CA GLY A 78 -16.13 -20.50 -9.43
C GLY A 78 -17.59 -20.91 -9.51
N LEU A 79 -18.46 -20.02 -10.00
CA LEU A 79 -19.87 -20.34 -10.20
C LEU A 79 -20.06 -21.51 -11.19
N ARG A 80 -19.37 -21.51 -12.33
CA ARG A 80 -19.41 -22.61 -13.28
C ARG A 80 -18.97 -23.93 -12.65
N ALA A 81 -17.89 -23.90 -11.88
CA ALA A 81 -17.39 -25.08 -11.18
C ALA A 81 -18.40 -25.61 -10.15
N ALA A 82 -19.04 -24.72 -9.38
CA ALA A 82 -20.06 -25.08 -8.40
C ALA A 82 -21.28 -25.75 -9.05
N PHE A 83 -21.80 -25.23 -10.15
CA PHE A 83 -22.87 -25.89 -10.90
C PHE A 83 -22.46 -27.30 -11.34
N ARG A 84 -21.28 -27.46 -11.94
CA ARG A 84 -20.78 -28.77 -12.36
C ARG A 84 -20.63 -29.75 -11.19
N GLU A 85 -20.11 -29.30 -10.06
CA GLU A 85 -19.89 -30.13 -8.87
C GLU A 85 -21.20 -30.62 -8.25
N HIS A 86 -22.17 -29.72 -8.09
CA HIS A 86 -23.39 -30.02 -7.33
C HIS A 86 -24.56 -30.55 -8.19
N THR A 87 -24.65 -30.15 -9.44
CA THR A 87 -25.77 -30.54 -10.31
C THR A 87 -25.38 -31.45 -11.49
N GLY A 88 -24.07 -31.59 -11.73
CA GLY A 88 -23.58 -32.24 -12.97
C GLY A 88 -23.76 -31.41 -14.25
N ALA A 89 -24.41 -30.24 -14.16
CA ALA A 89 -24.62 -29.32 -15.28
C ALA A 89 -23.50 -28.26 -15.33
N GLU A 90 -23.01 -27.95 -16.53
CA GLU A 90 -21.96 -26.94 -16.72
C GLU A 90 -22.47 -25.80 -17.58
N PRO A 91 -22.65 -24.58 -17.05
CA PRO A 91 -23.08 -23.42 -17.84
C PRO A 91 -22.01 -22.99 -18.84
N GLU A 92 -22.44 -22.61 -20.03
CA GLU A 92 -21.61 -21.90 -21.00
C GLU A 92 -21.32 -20.50 -20.46
N ILE A 93 -20.08 -20.00 -20.58
CA ILE A 93 -19.69 -18.64 -20.27
C ILE A 93 -19.50 -17.88 -21.58
N ARG A 94 -20.15 -16.73 -21.70
CA ARG A 94 -19.96 -15.79 -22.82
C ARG A 94 -19.68 -14.39 -22.32
N GLU A 95 -19.00 -13.61 -23.16
CA GLU A 95 -18.88 -12.17 -23.00
C GLU A 95 -20.14 -11.47 -23.48
N ASP A 96 -20.41 -10.29 -22.92
CA ASP A 96 -21.61 -9.51 -23.20
C ASP A 96 -21.57 -8.81 -24.56
N TRP A 97 -20.45 -8.90 -25.31
CA TRP A 97 -20.31 -8.25 -26.59
C TRP A 97 -21.38 -8.70 -27.60
N VAL A 98 -22.05 -7.72 -28.17
CA VAL A 98 -22.99 -7.89 -29.30
C VAL A 98 -22.78 -6.76 -30.29
N LYS A 99 -23.14 -7.00 -31.54
CA LYS A 99 -23.00 -5.98 -32.58
C LYS A 99 -23.95 -4.81 -32.38
N ASP A 100 -25.16 -5.09 -31.94
CA ASP A 100 -26.19 -4.10 -31.65
C ASP A 100 -27.01 -4.54 -30.44
N VAL A 101 -26.95 -3.75 -29.37
CA VAL A 101 -27.64 -4.02 -28.10
C VAL A 101 -29.17 -4.00 -28.30
N SER A 102 -29.68 -3.24 -29.26
CA SER A 102 -31.11 -3.15 -29.52
C SER A 102 -31.70 -4.44 -30.14
N GLU A 103 -30.84 -5.33 -30.65
CA GLU A 103 -31.25 -6.64 -31.19
C GLU A 103 -31.31 -7.74 -30.12
N LEU A 104 -30.97 -7.44 -28.88
CA LEU A 104 -31.05 -8.42 -27.80
C LEU A 104 -32.49 -8.84 -27.53
N PRO A 105 -32.74 -10.14 -27.31
CA PRO A 105 -34.09 -10.62 -27.04
C PRO A 105 -34.60 -10.05 -25.70
N ALA A 106 -35.86 -9.64 -25.66
CA ALA A 106 -36.50 -9.14 -24.46
C ALA A 106 -36.48 -10.16 -23.31
N GLN A 107 -36.58 -11.45 -23.64
CA GLN A 107 -36.47 -12.58 -22.69
C GLN A 107 -35.30 -13.47 -23.07
N ALA A 108 -34.51 -13.87 -22.09
CA ALA A 108 -33.39 -14.79 -22.30
C ALA A 108 -33.01 -15.51 -20.98
N LYS A 109 -32.57 -16.76 -21.12
CA LYS A 109 -32.03 -17.57 -20.02
C LYS A 109 -30.55 -17.23 -19.81
N GLU A 110 -30.29 -16.08 -19.22
CA GLU A 110 -28.94 -15.54 -18.95
C GLU A 110 -28.75 -15.28 -17.44
N ILE A 111 -27.60 -15.71 -16.90
CA ILE A 111 -27.09 -15.27 -15.59
C ILE A 111 -26.09 -14.15 -15.85
N LEU A 112 -26.47 -12.93 -15.56
CA LEU A 112 -25.66 -11.73 -15.76
C LEU A 112 -24.77 -11.51 -14.55
N ILE A 113 -23.44 -11.53 -14.72
CA ILE A 113 -22.51 -11.31 -13.61
C ILE A 113 -21.73 -10.03 -13.86
N GLY A 114 -21.87 -9.07 -12.91
CA GLY A 114 -21.25 -7.74 -13.00
C GLY A 114 -21.96 -6.80 -13.96
N GLY A 115 -21.31 -5.68 -14.27
CA GLY A 115 -21.86 -4.62 -15.13
C GLY A 115 -21.87 -4.99 -16.61
N THR A 116 -22.76 -5.89 -17.02
CA THR A 116 -22.93 -6.25 -18.43
C THR A 116 -23.68 -5.15 -19.21
N ASN A 117 -23.64 -5.23 -20.53
CA ASN A 117 -24.38 -4.30 -21.41
C ASN A 117 -25.91 -4.57 -21.45
N ARG A 118 -26.44 -5.37 -20.53
CA ARG A 118 -27.89 -5.61 -20.37
C ARG A 118 -28.49 -4.54 -19.47
N ALA A 119 -29.71 -4.09 -19.81
CA ALA A 119 -30.43 -3.05 -19.03
C ALA A 119 -30.66 -3.49 -17.58
N GLU A 120 -30.90 -4.78 -17.36
CA GLU A 120 -31.12 -5.36 -16.03
C GLU A 120 -29.89 -5.25 -15.13
N SER A 121 -28.66 -5.39 -15.66
CA SER A 121 -27.42 -5.14 -14.91
C SER A 121 -27.31 -3.68 -14.49
N ALA A 122 -27.59 -2.76 -15.41
CA ALA A 122 -27.54 -1.33 -15.11
C ALA A 122 -28.56 -0.93 -14.03
N ALA A 123 -29.80 -1.44 -14.14
CA ALA A 123 -30.85 -1.20 -13.16
C ALA A 123 -30.54 -1.79 -11.78
N ALA A 124 -29.85 -2.94 -11.72
CA ALA A 124 -29.46 -3.56 -10.45
C ALA A 124 -28.25 -2.89 -9.80
N LEU A 125 -27.42 -2.21 -10.58
CA LEU A 125 -26.26 -1.43 -10.08
C LEU A 125 -26.66 -0.06 -9.56
N GLU A 126 -27.83 0.46 -9.93
CA GLU A 126 -28.27 1.79 -9.53
C GLU A 126 -28.35 1.90 -8.00
N GLY A 127 -27.63 2.88 -7.45
CA GLY A 127 -27.60 3.16 -6.01
C GLY A 127 -26.72 2.23 -5.17
N LEU A 128 -26.10 1.18 -5.74
CA LEU A 128 -25.15 0.34 -5.00
C LEU A 128 -23.86 1.12 -4.71
N LYS A 129 -23.42 1.05 -3.46
CA LYS A 129 -22.11 1.52 -3.03
C LYS A 129 -21.05 0.44 -3.28
N ALA A 130 -19.77 0.78 -3.13
CA ALA A 130 -18.62 -0.05 -3.51
C ALA A 130 -18.67 -1.51 -3.03
N ASP A 131 -19.09 -1.75 -1.78
CA ASP A 131 -19.14 -3.08 -1.17
C ASP A 131 -20.57 -3.67 -1.13
N ASP A 132 -21.56 -2.94 -1.62
CA ASP A 132 -22.92 -3.42 -1.74
C ASP A 132 -23.06 -4.40 -2.91
N PHE A 133 -24.01 -5.33 -2.82
CA PHE A 133 -24.34 -6.19 -3.95
C PHE A 133 -25.85 -6.50 -4.03
N CYS A 134 -26.27 -6.85 -5.23
CA CYS A 134 -27.65 -7.23 -5.52
C CYS A 134 -27.71 -8.54 -6.31
N ILE A 135 -28.64 -9.41 -5.93
CA ILE A 135 -29.02 -10.61 -6.66
C ILE A 135 -30.51 -10.50 -6.99
N ARG A 136 -30.85 -10.58 -8.27
CA ARG A 136 -32.21 -10.37 -8.73
C ARG A 136 -32.59 -11.39 -9.80
N ALA A 137 -33.80 -11.96 -9.71
CA ALA A 137 -34.44 -12.70 -10.79
C ALA A 137 -35.47 -11.79 -11.43
N ASP A 138 -35.19 -11.28 -12.63
CA ASP A 138 -36.06 -10.36 -13.32
C ASP A 138 -37.21 -11.10 -14.01
N ALA A 139 -38.43 -10.92 -13.48
CA ALA A 139 -39.62 -11.61 -13.98
C ALA A 139 -39.98 -11.24 -15.44
N ALA A 140 -39.65 -10.03 -15.90
CA ALA A 140 -40.01 -9.58 -17.24
C ALA A 140 -39.10 -10.19 -18.31
N SER A 141 -37.80 -10.30 -18.02
CA SER A 141 -36.80 -10.82 -18.98
C SER A 141 -36.40 -12.27 -18.73
N GLY A 142 -36.73 -12.83 -17.57
CA GLY A 142 -36.29 -14.17 -17.13
C GLY A 142 -34.80 -14.26 -16.83
N ARG A 143 -34.10 -13.12 -16.77
CA ARG A 143 -32.67 -13.07 -16.46
C ARG A 143 -32.39 -13.07 -14.97
N ILE A 144 -31.29 -13.71 -14.59
CA ILE A 144 -30.75 -13.62 -13.23
C ILE A 144 -29.62 -12.62 -13.25
N VAL A 145 -29.63 -11.64 -12.34
CA VAL A 145 -28.62 -10.59 -12.23
C VAL A 145 -27.86 -10.77 -10.92
N ILE A 146 -26.54 -10.81 -10.98
CA ILE A 146 -25.64 -10.93 -9.83
C ILE A 146 -24.59 -9.82 -9.97
N VAL A 147 -24.76 -8.73 -9.25
CA VAL A 147 -23.91 -7.54 -9.38
C VAL A 147 -23.53 -6.97 -8.04
N GLY A 148 -22.39 -6.29 -7.99
CA GLY A 148 -21.95 -5.49 -6.83
C GLY A 148 -21.38 -4.17 -7.29
N GLY A 149 -21.26 -3.19 -6.38
CA GLY A 149 -20.69 -1.89 -6.66
C GLY A 149 -19.20 -1.91 -7.04
N SER A 150 -18.56 -3.08 -6.87
CA SER A 150 -17.19 -3.38 -7.32
C SER A 150 -17.09 -4.83 -7.80
N ASP A 151 -15.98 -5.18 -8.47
CA ASP A 151 -15.68 -6.59 -8.82
C ASP A 151 -15.60 -7.48 -7.58
N ALA A 152 -15.07 -6.98 -6.46
CA ALA A 152 -14.99 -7.71 -5.21
C ALA A 152 -16.38 -7.94 -4.59
N ALA A 153 -17.24 -6.94 -4.59
CA ALA A 153 -18.62 -7.06 -4.14
C ALA A 153 -19.43 -8.00 -5.06
N THR A 154 -19.19 -7.95 -6.37
CA THR A 154 -19.79 -8.90 -7.32
C THR A 154 -19.33 -10.34 -7.04
N ALA A 155 -18.04 -10.55 -6.72
CA ALA A 155 -17.54 -11.87 -6.33
C ALA A 155 -18.21 -12.36 -5.05
N GLY A 156 -18.40 -11.49 -4.05
CA GLY A 156 -19.17 -11.80 -2.84
C GLY A 156 -20.64 -12.17 -3.13
N ALA A 157 -21.28 -11.48 -4.09
CA ALA A 157 -22.62 -11.81 -4.55
C ALA A 157 -22.68 -13.20 -5.22
N VAL A 158 -21.67 -13.54 -6.02
CA VAL A 158 -21.55 -14.87 -6.65
C VAL A 158 -21.37 -15.96 -5.59
N GLU A 159 -20.51 -15.72 -4.59
CA GLU A 159 -20.32 -16.66 -3.48
C GLU A 159 -21.63 -16.88 -2.69
N TYR A 160 -22.32 -15.78 -2.36
CA TYR A 160 -23.65 -15.86 -1.75
C TYR A 160 -24.62 -16.70 -2.57
N PHE A 161 -24.66 -16.49 -3.90
CA PHE A 161 -25.51 -17.25 -4.80
C PHE A 161 -25.15 -18.74 -4.83
N ILE A 162 -23.88 -19.08 -4.85
CA ILE A 162 -23.39 -20.46 -4.77
C ILE A 162 -23.89 -21.13 -3.48
N GLU A 163 -23.69 -20.47 -2.34
CA GLU A 163 -24.04 -21.04 -1.02
C GLU A 163 -25.54 -21.24 -0.84
N HIS A 164 -26.37 -20.29 -1.30
CA HIS A 164 -27.79 -20.28 -1.01
C HIS A 164 -28.68 -20.92 -2.08
N PHE A 165 -28.18 -21.09 -3.30
CA PHE A 165 -28.95 -21.65 -4.39
C PHE A 165 -28.31 -22.89 -5.02
N VAL A 166 -27.00 -22.88 -5.28
CA VAL A 166 -26.36 -24.00 -5.97
C VAL A 166 -26.08 -25.16 -5.02
N ARG A 167 -25.47 -24.90 -3.88
CA ARG A 167 -25.13 -25.95 -2.88
C ARG A 167 -26.35 -26.50 -2.16
N THR A 168 -27.40 -25.70 -2.01
CA THR A 168 -28.64 -26.14 -1.32
C THR A 168 -29.48 -27.08 -2.18
N ALA A 169 -29.25 -27.11 -3.50
CA ALA A 169 -29.95 -28.05 -4.40
C ALA A 169 -29.62 -29.52 -4.13
N GLY A 170 -28.53 -29.81 -3.39
CA GLY A 170 -28.04 -31.17 -3.16
C GLY A 170 -27.42 -31.82 -4.41
N ASP A 171 -26.84 -33.01 -4.25
CA ASP A 171 -26.18 -33.72 -5.35
C ASP A 171 -27.19 -34.14 -6.42
N GLY A 172 -27.04 -33.57 -7.63
CA GLY A 172 -27.91 -33.82 -8.77
C GLY A 172 -29.29 -33.18 -8.71
N GLY A 173 -29.52 -32.27 -7.70
CA GLY A 173 -30.78 -31.55 -7.53
C GLY A 173 -31.00 -30.43 -8.56
N ALA A 174 -32.23 -29.91 -8.61
CA ALA A 174 -32.56 -28.74 -9.40
C ALA A 174 -32.12 -27.46 -8.67
N VAL A 175 -31.50 -26.52 -9.40
CA VAL A 175 -31.24 -25.16 -8.94
C VAL A 175 -32.36 -24.26 -9.43
N GLU A 176 -33.11 -23.70 -8.50
CA GLU A 176 -34.30 -22.90 -8.79
C GLU A 176 -34.27 -21.59 -8.00
N ILE A 177 -34.85 -20.55 -8.58
CA ILE A 177 -35.01 -19.23 -7.95
C ILE A 177 -36.41 -18.70 -8.26
N SER A 178 -37.07 -18.05 -7.29
CA SER A 178 -38.41 -17.47 -7.51
C SER A 178 -38.35 -16.31 -8.50
N GLU A 179 -39.28 -16.24 -9.43
CA GLU A 179 -39.50 -15.02 -10.23
C GLU A 179 -39.69 -13.81 -9.31
N GLY A 180 -39.04 -12.70 -9.66
CA GLY A 180 -39.08 -11.49 -8.86
C GLY A 180 -38.25 -11.53 -7.57
N PHE A 181 -37.46 -12.62 -7.33
CA PHE A 181 -36.51 -12.63 -6.23
C PHE A 181 -35.59 -11.40 -6.29
N CYS A 182 -35.43 -10.72 -5.16
CA CYS A 182 -34.52 -9.62 -5.02
C CYS A 182 -33.88 -9.65 -3.63
N TYR A 183 -32.56 -9.69 -3.60
CA TYR A 183 -31.77 -9.58 -2.38
C TYR A 183 -30.68 -8.54 -2.58
N THR A 184 -30.64 -7.55 -1.70
CA THR A 184 -29.60 -6.54 -1.67
C THR A 184 -28.86 -6.60 -0.34
N PHE A 185 -27.56 -6.78 -0.40
CA PHE A 185 -26.68 -6.61 0.73
C PHE A 185 -26.18 -5.15 0.73
N ALA A 186 -26.39 -4.46 1.83
CA ALA A 186 -25.84 -3.12 2.06
C ALA A 186 -24.72 -3.23 3.11
N ALA A 187 -23.53 -2.79 2.72
CA ALA A 187 -22.38 -2.77 3.62
C ALA A 187 -22.51 -1.62 4.63
N ASP A 188 -21.94 -1.82 5.83
CA ASP A 188 -21.87 -0.77 6.84
C ASP A 188 -20.69 0.15 6.58
N TYR A 189 -20.96 1.42 6.32
CA TYR A 189 -19.93 2.45 6.18
C TYR A 189 -19.90 3.36 7.40
N THR A 190 -18.70 3.72 7.86
CA THR A 190 -18.55 4.60 9.03
C THR A 190 -19.08 6.00 8.77
N ILE A 191 -18.96 6.50 7.54
CA ILE A 191 -19.56 7.76 7.10
C ILE A 191 -20.84 7.44 6.31
N THR A 192 -21.99 7.77 6.88
CA THR A 192 -23.29 7.51 6.25
C THR A 192 -23.61 8.51 5.15
N ARG A 193 -23.21 9.77 5.35
CA ARG A 193 -23.34 10.86 4.38
C ARG A 193 -22.11 11.76 4.44
N LEU A 194 -21.56 12.11 3.28
CA LEU A 194 -20.42 13.00 3.17
C LEU A 194 -20.73 14.16 2.24
N THR A 195 -20.61 15.39 2.76
CA THR A 195 -20.72 16.61 1.94
C THR A 195 -19.40 17.37 1.99
N LEU A 196 -19.05 17.99 0.86
CA LEU A 196 -17.87 18.82 0.72
C LEU A 196 -18.30 20.19 0.18
N CYS A 197 -18.04 21.27 0.92
CA CYS A 197 -18.47 22.64 0.59
C CYS A 197 -19.97 22.71 0.23
N GLY A 198 -20.82 22.10 1.06
CA GLY A 198 -22.27 22.10 0.93
C GLY A 198 -22.86 21.22 -0.17
N ARG A 199 -22.06 20.41 -0.87
CA ARG A 199 -22.48 19.48 -1.93
C ARG A 199 -22.25 18.04 -1.54
N ASP A 200 -23.07 17.13 -2.04
CA ASP A 200 -22.87 15.69 -1.85
C ASP A 200 -21.56 15.25 -2.50
N ILE A 201 -20.81 14.37 -1.83
CA ILE A 201 -19.52 13.92 -2.33
C ILE A 201 -19.65 13.19 -3.67
N GLY A 202 -20.75 12.50 -3.93
CA GLY A 202 -21.04 11.81 -5.18
C GLY A 202 -21.13 12.73 -6.41
N GLU A 203 -21.27 14.05 -6.20
CA GLU A 203 -21.25 15.04 -7.29
C GLU A 203 -19.80 15.37 -7.77
N TYR A 204 -18.78 14.97 -6.99
CA TYR A 204 -17.39 15.34 -7.26
C TYR A 204 -16.67 14.33 -8.17
N GLU A 205 -15.75 14.84 -8.96
CA GLU A 205 -14.69 14.09 -9.60
C GLU A 205 -13.32 14.50 -9.04
N ILE A 206 -12.34 13.62 -9.09
CA ILE A 206 -10.95 13.93 -8.73
C ILE A 206 -10.19 14.23 -10.01
N VAL A 207 -9.65 15.44 -10.12
CA VAL A 207 -8.98 15.93 -11.33
C VAL A 207 -7.48 16.01 -11.11
N THR A 208 -6.73 15.34 -11.98
CA THR A 208 -5.26 15.38 -12.02
C THR A 208 -4.78 16.25 -13.20
N PRO A 209 -3.57 16.84 -13.13
CA PRO A 209 -2.95 17.45 -14.30
C PRO A 209 -2.87 16.50 -15.49
N ASP A 210 -2.96 17.02 -16.72
CA ASP A 210 -2.81 16.19 -17.93
C ASP A 210 -1.46 15.44 -17.99
N SER A 211 -0.41 16.06 -17.45
CA SER A 211 0.95 15.52 -17.34
C SER A 211 1.28 15.10 -15.90
N ALA A 212 0.29 14.59 -15.16
CA ALA A 212 0.47 14.21 -13.76
C ALA A 212 1.65 13.26 -13.57
N ASN A 213 2.53 13.61 -12.62
CA ASN A 213 3.61 12.76 -12.17
C ASN A 213 3.08 11.60 -11.29
N ARG A 214 3.97 10.75 -10.79
CA ARG A 214 3.60 9.59 -9.96
C ARG A 214 2.93 10.00 -8.65
N ASP A 215 3.43 11.06 -8.01
CA ASP A 215 2.92 11.54 -6.72
C ASP A 215 1.51 12.12 -6.85
N GLU A 216 1.26 12.92 -7.89
CA GLU A 216 -0.07 13.49 -8.17
C GLU A 216 -1.10 12.40 -8.47
N LYS A 217 -0.71 11.37 -9.24
CA LYS A 217 -1.57 10.20 -9.49
C LYS A 217 -1.82 9.40 -8.21
N TYR A 218 -0.80 9.19 -7.40
CA TYR A 218 -0.95 8.45 -6.15
C TYR A 218 -1.81 9.22 -5.14
N ALA A 219 -1.63 10.53 -5.03
CA ALA A 219 -2.47 11.40 -4.21
C ALA A 219 -3.96 11.29 -4.56
N SER A 220 -4.29 11.31 -5.86
CA SER A 220 -5.68 11.17 -6.30
C SER A 220 -6.27 9.80 -5.96
N LEU A 221 -5.49 8.73 -6.13
CA LEU A 221 -5.90 7.38 -5.76
C LEU A 221 -6.10 7.22 -4.24
N LEU A 222 -5.24 7.84 -3.42
CA LEU A 222 -5.40 7.84 -1.96
C LEU A 222 -6.71 8.49 -1.52
N ILE A 223 -7.04 9.66 -2.07
CA ILE A 223 -8.29 10.37 -1.75
C ILE A 223 -9.50 9.54 -2.17
N ALA A 224 -9.51 9.06 -3.44
CA ALA A 224 -10.59 8.23 -3.96
C ALA A 224 -10.82 7.01 -3.06
N ALA A 225 -9.75 6.31 -2.74
CA ALA A 225 -9.83 5.10 -1.95
C ALA A 225 -10.28 5.36 -0.49
N ALA A 226 -9.84 6.45 0.14
CA ALA A 226 -10.26 6.80 1.51
C ALA A 226 -11.76 7.16 1.57
N ILE A 227 -12.27 7.86 0.57
CA ILE A 227 -13.70 8.17 0.47
C ILE A 227 -14.50 6.89 0.22
N THR A 228 -14.05 6.04 -0.70
CA THR A 228 -14.71 4.75 -0.98
C THR A 228 -14.75 3.86 0.26
N ASP A 229 -13.64 3.72 0.98
CA ASP A 229 -13.56 2.92 2.21
C ASP A 229 -14.53 3.38 3.30
N LYS A 230 -14.61 4.70 3.54
CA LYS A 230 -15.41 5.25 4.65
C LYS A 230 -16.87 5.53 4.31
N ASN A 231 -17.18 5.87 3.06
CA ASN A 231 -18.52 6.29 2.63
C ASN A 231 -19.15 5.37 1.57
N GLY A 232 -18.34 4.55 0.89
CA GLY A 232 -18.76 3.66 -0.19
C GLY A 232 -18.94 4.32 -1.55
N ILE A 233 -18.77 5.62 -1.67
CA ILE A 233 -18.86 6.33 -2.95
C ILE A 233 -17.52 6.29 -3.67
N THR A 234 -17.51 5.76 -4.88
CA THR A 234 -16.34 5.74 -5.75
C THR A 234 -16.32 6.95 -6.66
N LEU A 235 -15.38 7.87 -6.43
CA LEU A 235 -15.22 9.06 -7.26
C LEU A 235 -14.40 8.75 -8.52
N PRO A 236 -14.82 9.25 -9.71
CA PRO A 236 -14.02 9.14 -10.92
C PRO A 236 -12.73 9.96 -10.78
N VAL A 237 -11.60 9.37 -11.18
CA VAL A 237 -10.30 10.05 -11.29
C VAL A 237 -10.02 10.32 -12.76
N VAL A 238 -9.94 11.58 -13.14
CA VAL A 238 -9.82 12.00 -14.54
C VAL A 238 -8.67 12.98 -14.75
N ALA A 239 -8.11 13.00 -15.96
CA ALA A 239 -7.17 14.04 -16.36
C ALA A 239 -7.93 15.36 -16.67
N GLU A 240 -7.29 16.50 -16.46
CA GLU A 240 -7.90 17.84 -16.58
C GLU A 240 -8.65 18.06 -17.89
N LYS A 241 -8.09 17.64 -19.04
CA LYS A 241 -8.74 17.74 -20.36
C LYS A 241 -10.01 16.89 -20.51
N LYS A 242 -10.26 15.96 -19.60
CA LYS A 242 -11.44 15.07 -19.58
C LYS A 242 -12.42 15.42 -18.47
N ALA A 243 -12.10 16.43 -17.67
CA ALA A 243 -12.95 16.86 -16.57
C ALA A 243 -14.31 17.35 -17.08
N SER A 244 -15.36 17.05 -16.33
CA SER A 244 -16.74 17.42 -16.69
C SER A 244 -17.01 18.92 -16.58
N GLY A 245 -16.18 19.67 -15.84
CA GLY A 245 -16.39 21.05 -15.46
C GLY A 245 -17.36 21.23 -14.28
N GLY A 246 -17.75 20.14 -13.64
CA GLY A 246 -18.54 20.11 -12.41
C GLY A 246 -17.70 20.29 -11.15
N PRO A 247 -18.26 19.91 -9.97
CA PRO A 247 -17.52 19.88 -8.70
C PRO A 247 -16.28 18.99 -8.78
N ALA A 248 -15.13 19.49 -8.31
CA ALA A 248 -13.87 18.77 -8.45
C ALA A 248 -12.96 18.88 -7.24
N ILE A 249 -12.27 17.77 -6.91
CA ILE A 249 -11.11 17.76 -6.03
C ILE A 249 -9.86 17.78 -6.94
N LEU A 250 -9.15 18.90 -6.94
CA LEU A 250 -7.98 19.12 -7.80
C LEU A 250 -6.72 18.65 -7.06
N THR A 251 -6.03 17.67 -7.61
CA THR A 251 -4.75 17.17 -7.06
C THR A 251 -3.59 17.69 -7.90
N GLY A 252 -2.49 18.08 -7.23
CA GLY A 252 -1.33 18.60 -7.93
C GLY A 252 -1.53 20.00 -8.53
N ARG A 253 -0.78 20.30 -9.58
CA ARG A 253 -0.79 21.59 -10.28
C ARG A 253 -1.64 21.51 -11.55
N THR A 254 -2.93 21.66 -11.44
CA THR A 254 -3.82 21.78 -12.60
C THR A 254 -3.83 23.21 -13.15
N ALA A 255 -4.16 23.39 -14.44
CA ALA A 255 -4.24 24.73 -15.05
C ALA A 255 -5.38 25.57 -14.44
N THR A 256 -6.47 24.91 -14.01
CA THR A 256 -7.62 25.53 -13.37
C THR A 256 -7.42 25.82 -11.89
N GLY A 257 -6.43 25.17 -11.25
CA GLY A 257 -6.16 25.26 -9.83
C GLY A 257 -4.65 25.27 -9.56
N ALA A 258 -3.91 26.28 -10.10
CA ALA A 258 -2.51 26.43 -9.78
C ALA A 258 -2.34 26.47 -8.25
N VAL A 259 -1.64 25.47 -7.70
CA VAL A 259 -1.40 25.35 -6.26
C VAL A 259 -0.63 26.58 -5.78
N PRO A 260 -1.18 27.41 -4.88
CA PRO A 260 -0.54 28.65 -4.44
C PRO A 260 0.53 28.38 -3.37
N CYS A 261 1.41 27.39 -3.59
CA CYS A 261 2.45 27.04 -2.64
C CYS A 261 3.83 26.94 -3.31
N ALA A 262 4.86 27.27 -2.54
CA ALA A 262 6.25 27.18 -2.95
C ALA A 262 6.77 25.72 -2.89
N GLU A 263 8.02 25.54 -3.31
CA GLU A 263 8.70 24.26 -3.12
C GLU A 263 8.74 23.88 -1.61
N GLY A 264 8.43 22.63 -1.30
CA GLY A 264 8.35 22.14 0.07
C GLY A 264 7.03 22.42 0.79
N GLU A 265 6.09 23.10 0.14
CA GLU A 265 4.77 23.42 0.69
C GLU A 265 3.68 22.58 0.00
N PHE A 266 2.54 22.42 0.69
CA PHE A 266 1.30 21.86 0.14
C PHE A 266 0.11 22.76 0.52
N CYS A 267 -1.04 22.53 -0.07
CA CYS A 267 -2.25 23.27 0.27
C CYS A 267 -3.50 22.38 0.27
N ILE A 268 -4.44 22.73 1.15
CA ILE A 268 -5.78 22.15 1.22
C ILE A 268 -6.77 23.32 1.39
N GLY A 269 -7.80 23.39 0.53
CA GLY A 269 -8.81 24.42 0.65
C GLY A 269 -9.60 24.65 -0.64
N GLY A 270 -10.51 25.62 -0.63
CA GLY A 270 -11.28 26.03 -1.82
C GLY A 270 -10.37 26.62 -2.90
N ALA A 271 -10.60 26.25 -4.15
CA ALA A 271 -9.87 26.80 -5.29
C ALA A 271 -10.33 28.23 -5.62
N ARG A 272 -9.40 29.08 -6.07
CA ARG A 272 -9.74 30.42 -6.56
C ARG A 272 -10.57 30.35 -7.83
N GLY A 273 -11.68 31.03 -7.85
CA GLY A 273 -12.47 31.29 -9.06
C GLY A 273 -13.59 30.31 -9.40
N GLY A 274 -13.91 29.34 -8.52
CA GLY A 274 -15.03 28.43 -8.78
C GLY A 274 -15.67 27.89 -7.50
N ALA A 275 -16.98 28.00 -7.39
CA ALA A 275 -17.74 27.67 -6.19
C ALA A 275 -17.78 26.16 -5.82
N ALA A 276 -17.14 25.29 -6.59
CA ALA A 276 -17.24 23.84 -6.38
C ALA A 276 -15.91 23.09 -6.47
N SER A 277 -14.79 23.77 -6.63
CA SER A 277 -13.48 23.10 -6.72
C SER A 277 -12.70 23.25 -5.43
N VAL A 278 -12.11 22.16 -4.98
CA VAL A 278 -11.25 22.04 -3.80
C VAL A 278 -9.85 21.67 -4.25
N LEU A 279 -8.84 22.35 -3.71
CA LEU A 279 -7.44 22.03 -3.91
C LEU A 279 -6.96 21.09 -2.80
N VAL A 280 -6.33 19.98 -3.19
CA VAL A 280 -5.59 19.09 -2.30
C VAL A 280 -4.28 18.76 -3.01
N GLY A 281 -3.27 19.63 -2.91
CA GLY A 281 -2.10 19.45 -3.75
C GLY A 281 -0.83 20.14 -3.27
N GLY A 282 0.24 19.87 -3.97
CA GLY A 282 1.58 20.39 -3.75
C GLY A 282 2.49 19.95 -4.88
N ASP A 283 3.77 20.32 -4.83
CA ASP A 283 4.77 19.87 -5.80
C ASP A 283 5.35 18.51 -5.40
N LYS A 284 5.48 17.58 -6.36
CA LYS A 284 6.05 16.24 -6.17
C LYS A 284 5.46 15.53 -4.93
N GLY A 285 6.29 15.01 -4.03
CA GLY A 285 5.86 14.33 -2.81
C GLY A 285 4.90 15.13 -1.93
N ARG A 286 4.85 16.47 -2.07
CA ARG A 286 3.91 17.32 -1.34
C ARG A 286 2.46 17.11 -1.77
N ALA A 287 2.22 16.64 -2.99
CA ALA A 287 0.87 16.24 -3.42
C ALA A 287 0.36 15.06 -2.57
N VAL A 288 1.23 14.08 -2.30
CA VAL A 288 0.89 12.95 -1.43
C VAL A 288 0.72 13.39 0.02
N ALA A 289 1.60 14.28 0.51
CA ALA A 289 1.47 14.85 1.85
C ALA A 289 0.13 15.60 2.03
N ALA A 290 -0.30 16.38 1.03
CA ALA A 290 -1.60 17.04 1.01
C ALA A 290 -2.76 16.05 1.09
N ALA A 291 -2.72 15.00 0.26
CA ALA A 291 -3.76 13.97 0.25
C ALA A 291 -3.86 13.26 1.61
N ARG A 292 -2.73 12.89 2.21
CA ARG A 292 -2.68 12.26 3.54
C ARG A 292 -3.21 13.20 4.63
N ALA A 293 -2.79 14.48 4.60
CA ALA A 293 -3.29 15.47 5.55
C ALA A 293 -4.80 15.73 5.41
N PHE A 294 -5.32 15.75 4.17
CA PHE A 294 -6.76 15.84 3.91
C PHE A 294 -7.51 14.64 4.47
N ILE A 295 -7.03 13.44 4.20
CA ILE A 295 -7.62 12.18 4.67
C ILE A 295 -7.60 12.14 6.21
N GLU A 296 -6.47 12.44 6.84
CA GLU A 296 -6.32 12.43 8.29
C GLU A 296 -7.24 13.44 8.98
N ARG A 297 -7.31 14.66 8.45
CA ARG A 297 -8.11 15.75 9.06
C ARG A 297 -9.61 15.54 8.94
N TYR A 298 -10.08 14.98 7.83
CA TYR A 298 -11.50 15.04 7.48
C TYR A 298 -12.17 13.69 7.29
N ILE A 299 -11.41 12.61 7.04
CA ILE A 299 -11.97 11.31 6.63
C ILE A 299 -11.67 10.19 7.64
N SER A 300 -10.41 10.02 8.07
CA SER A 300 -9.97 8.81 8.80
C SER A 300 -10.72 8.56 10.10
N GLY A 301 -10.93 9.58 10.92
CA GLY A 301 -11.62 9.47 12.22
C GLY A 301 -13.09 9.85 12.18
N ALA A 302 -13.64 10.11 10.99
CA ALA A 302 -14.99 10.61 10.82
C ALA A 302 -16.03 9.47 10.83
N SER A 303 -17.25 9.78 11.30
CA SER A 303 -18.38 8.83 11.33
C SER A 303 -19.73 9.55 11.27
N GLY A 304 -20.78 8.84 10.82
CA GLY A 304 -22.12 9.40 10.69
C GLY A 304 -22.24 10.39 9.52
N GLU A 305 -22.98 11.46 9.70
CA GLU A 305 -23.09 12.53 8.70
C GLU A 305 -21.93 13.51 8.87
N VAL A 306 -21.14 13.70 7.81
CA VAL A 306 -19.93 14.55 7.79
C VAL A 306 -20.10 15.68 6.80
N SER A 307 -19.88 16.93 7.23
CA SER A 307 -19.82 18.11 6.37
C SER A 307 -18.44 18.73 6.46
N ILE A 308 -17.74 18.77 5.33
CA ILE A 308 -16.41 19.38 5.23
C ILE A 308 -16.57 20.75 4.58
N GLU A 309 -16.32 21.80 5.37
CA GLU A 309 -16.31 23.17 4.89
C GLU A 309 -14.87 23.68 4.79
N LEU A 310 -14.46 24.05 3.60
CA LEU A 310 -13.11 24.52 3.32
C LEU A 310 -13.13 26.01 2.93
N THR A 311 -12.29 26.78 3.61
CA THR A 311 -11.98 28.16 3.24
C THR A 311 -11.02 28.22 2.05
N GLU A 312 -10.69 29.42 1.52
CA GLU A 312 -9.68 29.57 0.48
C GLU A 312 -8.37 28.86 0.86
N ALA A 313 -7.80 28.13 -0.10
CA ALA A 313 -6.59 27.36 0.12
C ALA A 313 -5.41 28.25 0.53
N THR A 314 -4.73 27.85 1.60
CA THR A 314 -3.50 28.48 2.09
C THR A 314 -2.35 27.50 2.01
N ALA A 315 -1.13 28.01 1.74
CA ALA A 315 0.07 27.20 1.72
C ALA A 315 0.45 26.77 3.15
N GLU A 316 0.76 25.49 3.29
CA GLU A 316 1.29 24.89 4.51
C GLU A 316 2.67 24.31 4.23
N LYS A 317 3.63 24.57 5.12
CA LYS A 317 4.94 23.92 5.04
C LYS A 317 4.82 22.48 5.52
N TYR A 318 5.37 21.57 4.74
CA TYR A 318 5.62 20.24 5.25
C TYR A 318 6.77 20.33 6.27
N SER A 319 6.49 19.95 7.51
CA SER A 319 7.51 19.88 8.54
C SER A 319 7.88 18.42 8.75
N PRO A 320 9.15 18.03 8.53
CA PRO A 320 9.62 16.71 8.94
C PRO A 320 9.38 16.47 10.42
N ALA A 321 9.23 15.22 10.82
CA ALA A 321 9.10 14.87 12.21
C ALA A 321 10.31 15.41 13.02
N MET A 322 10.02 16.12 14.10
CA MET A 322 11.04 16.55 15.06
C MET A 322 11.09 15.52 16.18
N TYR A 323 12.30 15.08 16.50
CA TYR A 323 12.52 14.08 17.52
C TYR A 323 13.12 14.71 18.78
N PRO A 324 12.87 14.14 19.97
CA PRO A 324 13.50 14.61 21.21
C PRO A 324 15.02 14.56 21.13
N ASP A 325 15.70 15.38 21.93
CA ASP A 325 17.14 15.28 22.11
C ASP A 325 17.51 13.89 22.64
N ASP A 326 18.55 13.29 22.10
CA ASP A 326 19.03 12.01 22.59
C ASP A 326 19.83 12.17 23.88
N ALA A 327 19.79 11.14 24.75
CA ALA A 327 20.40 11.19 26.09
C ALA A 327 21.94 11.34 26.07
N LEU A 328 22.61 11.02 24.95
CA LEU A 328 24.07 11.13 24.82
C LEU A 328 24.52 12.35 23.99
N GLY A 329 23.59 13.03 23.32
CA GLY A 329 23.87 14.18 22.44
C GLY A 329 24.71 13.84 21.23
N ILE A 330 24.59 12.60 20.70
CA ILE A 330 25.39 12.10 19.57
C ILE A 330 24.56 11.72 18.34
N VAL A 331 23.26 12.05 18.33
CA VAL A 331 22.40 11.85 17.15
C VAL A 331 22.53 13.05 16.20
N GLY A 332 22.57 12.77 14.89
CA GLY A 332 22.64 13.79 13.84
C GLY A 332 24.01 14.41 13.61
N GLY A 333 24.07 15.49 12.86
CA GLY A 333 25.29 16.22 12.51
C GLY A 333 26.28 15.37 11.71
N THR A 334 27.52 15.27 12.19
CA THR A 334 28.61 14.51 11.55
C THR A 334 28.80 13.09 12.11
N ARG A 335 27.83 12.57 12.85
CA ARG A 335 27.91 11.24 13.47
C ARG A 335 27.48 10.16 12.50
N VAL A 336 28.25 9.09 12.49
CA VAL A 336 28.09 7.95 11.57
C VAL A 336 28.12 6.66 12.35
N ALA A 337 27.15 5.78 12.10
CA ALA A 337 27.14 4.41 12.59
C ALA A 337 27.87 3.49 11.60
N LEU A 338 28.87 2.78 12.08
CA LEU A 338 29.60 1.75 11.34
C LEU A 338 29.02 0.37 11.68
N ALA A 339 28.63 -0.38 10.68
CA ALA A 339 28.28 -1.81 10.81
C ALA A 339 29.58 -2.62 10.86
N ASP A 340 30.25 -2.65 12.03
CA ASP A 340 31.60 -3.20 12.24
C ASP A 340 31.57 -4.72 12.29
N GLN A 341 31.90 -5.37 11.18
CA GLN A 341 31.92 -6.82 11.05
C GLN A 341 33.04 -7.46 11.87
N LYS A 342 34.18 -6.80 11.98
CA LYS A 342 35.34 -7.35 12.75
C LYS A 342 35.04 -7.45 14.23
N ASN A 343 34.34 -6.46 14.79
CA ASN A 343 34.02 -6.41 16.22
C ASN A 343 32.57 -6.83 16.52
N ALA A 344 31.81 -7.21 15.51
CA ALA A 344 30.39 -7.62 15.59
C ALA A 344 29.52 -6.59 16.31
N ALA A 345 29.71 -5.30 16.03
CA ALA A 345 29.05 -4.20 16.74
C ALA A 345 28.61 -3.07 15.82
N CYS A 346 27.52 -2.39 16.18
CA CYS A 346 27.27 -1.03 15.73
C CYS A 346 28.18 -0.09 16.49
N VAL A 347 28.93 0.76 15.79
CA VAL A 347 29.85 1.70 16.41
C VAL A 347 29.60 3.10 15.87
N VAL A 348 29.28 4.04 16.76
CA VAL A 348 29.08 5.44 16.39
C VAL A 348 30.37 6.22 16.55
N VAL A 349 30.76 6.96 15.52
CA VAL A 349 31.94 7.83 15.47
C VAL A 349 31.56 9.21 14.97
N ASP A 350 32.34 10.25 15.32
CA ASP A 350 32.23 11.55 14.68
C ASP A 350 33.27 11.67 13.55
N ILE A 351 32.77 11.86 12.32
CA ILE A 351 33.69 12.00 11.17
C ILE A 351 34.46 13.30 11.15
N ALA A 352 34.07 14.30 11.96
CA ALA A 352 34.85 15.52 12.16
C ALA A 352 36.25 15.24 12.71
N ASP A 353 36.42 14.13 13.48
CA ASP A 353 37.71 13.70 14.04
C ASP A 353 38.57 12.95 13.02
N GLY A 354 38.05 12.75 11.79
CA GLY A 354 38.75 12.02 10.72
C GLY A 354 39.16 10.61 11.13
N SER A 355 40.34 10.15 10.71
CA SER A 355 40.85 8.81 11.03
C SER A 355 41.22 8.61 12.51
N ASN A 356 41.19 9.67 13.33
CA ASN A 356 41.42 9.58 14.77
C ASN A 356 40.13 9.44 15.58
N ALA A 357 38.97 9.37 14.91
CA ALA A 357 37.67 9.27 15.55
C ALA A 357 37.59 8.08 16.49
N LYS A 358 37.24 8.36 17.75
CA LYS A 358 36.99 7.35 18.77
C LYS A 358 35.51 6.93 18.72
N ALA A 359 35.23 5.73 19.22
CA ALA A 359 33.87 5.31 19.43
C ALA A 359 33.21 6.23 20.48
N LEU A 360 32.13 6.92 20.09
CA LEU A 360 31.27 7.67 20.99
C LEU A 360 30.32 6.74 21.74
N TRP A 361 29.87 5.71 21.04
CA TRP A 361 28.99 4.68 21.55
C TRP A 361 29.15 3.40 20.72
N SER A 362 28.86 2.25 21.33
CA SER A 362 28.85 0.99 20.61
C SER A 362 27.87 0.00 21.25
N PHE A 363 27.27 -0.83 20.41
CA PHE A 363 26.34 -1.85 20.83
C PHE A 363 26.49 -3.12 19.98
N ALA A 364 26.47 -4.29 20.65
CA ALA A 364 26.43 -5.60 20.03
C ALA A 364 25.33 -6.43 20.70
N PRO A 365 24.37 -7.00 19.96
CA PRO A 365 23.36 -7.89 20.54
C PRO A 365 24.01 -9.12 21.17
N THR A 366 23.64 -9.46 22.41
CA THR A 366 24.15 -10.64 23.10
C THR A 366 23.03 -11.58 23.54
N THR A 367 23.34 -12.87 23.69
CA THR A 367 22.39 -13.86 24.23
C THR A 367 22.02 -13.54 25.68
N GLY A 368 22.95 -12.98 26.45
CA GLY A 368 22.72 -12.57 27.86
C GLY A 368 21.66 -11.49 27.99
N GLU A 369 21.51 -10.63 26.99
CA GLU A 369 20.47 -9.61 26.88
C GLU A 369 19.19 -10.13 26.21
N GLY A 370 19.12 -11.44 25.94
CA GLY A 370 17.95 -12.11 25.38
C GLY A 370 17.80 -11.96 23.86
N PHE A 371 18.82 -11.50 23.13
CA PHE A 371 18.80 -11.50 21.67
C PHE A 371 19.00 -12.90 21.11
N ASN A 372 18.36 -13.19 19.98
CA ASN A 372 18.65 -14.39 19.23
C ASN A 372 19.92 -14.18 18.39
N THR A 373 21.05 -14.62 18.92
CA THR A 373 22.35 -14.49 18.27
C THR A 373 22.72 -15.69 17.41
N SER A 374 21.82 -16.68 17.26
CA SER A 374 22.03 -17.78 16.32
C SER A 374 22.07 -17.22 14.89
N GLY A 375 23.17 -17.44 14.18
CA GLY A 375 23.42 -16.80 12.88
C GLY A 375 23.97 -15.38 12.96
N TYR A 376 24.38 -14.89 14.14
CA TYR A 376 25.00 -13.57 14.27
C TYR A 376 26.40 -13.48 13.66
N GLY A 377 27.17 -14.55 13.71
CA GLY A 377 28.36 -14.87 12.92
C GLY A 377 29.34 -13.75 12.57
N ASN A 378 29.54 -12.75 13.42
CA ASN A 378 30.47 -11.62 13.26
C ASN A 378 30.28 -10.79 11.97
N ARG A 379 29.09 -10.80 11.35
CA ARG A 379 28.84 -10.08 10.09
C ARG A 379 27.64 -9.15 10.22
N ILE A 380 27.82 -8.03 10.93
CA ILE A 380 26.83 -6.94 10.92
C ILE A 380 26.84 -6.27 9.55
N ASP A 381 25.67 -6.16 8.91
CA ASP A 381 25.52 -5.56 7.59
C ASP A 381 24.82 -4.19 7.66
N GLU A 382 23.90 -3.99 8.59
CA GLU A 382 23.16 -2.74 8.74
C GLU A 382 23.09 -2.31 10.21
N CYS A 383 23.21 -1.00 10.46
CA CYS A 383 22.91 -0.33 11.71
C CYS A 383 22.09 0.93 11.39
N ARG A 384 20.80 0.94 11.73
CA ARG A 384 19.91 2.05 11.40
C ARG A 384 19.18 2.56 12.62
N LEU A 385 19.36 3.86 12.92
CA LEU A 385 18.66 4.55 13.99
C LEU A 385 17.29 5.04 13.51
N ARG A 386 16.25 4.88 14.34
CA ARG A 386 14.93 5.50 14.17
C ARG A 386 14.38 5.94 15.52
N TYR A 387 13.39 6.80 15.50
CA TYR A 387 12.61 7.14 16.68
C TYR A 387 11.28 6.40 16.62
N SER A 388 10.93 5.71 17.67
CA SER A 388 9.64 5.05 17.81
C SER A 388 8.69 5.93 18.63
N GLU A 389 7.67 6.48 17.98
CA GLU A 389 6.62 7.23 18.69
C GLU A 389 5.83 6.31 19.63
N VAL A 390 5.61 5.05 19.21
CA VAL A 390 4.87 4.05 19.99
C VAL A 390 5.59 3.72 21.30
N LEU A 391 6.92 3.58 21.26
CA LEU A 391 7.73 3.27 22.44
C LEU A 391 8.24 4.53 23.16
N GLY A 392 8.12 5.71 22.56
CA GLY A 392 8.63 6.97 23.08
C GLY A 392 10.16 7.03 23.21
N THR A 393 10.89 6.28 22.38
CA THR A 393 12.35 6.17 22.47
C THR A 393 12.99 5.93 21.10
N TYR A 394 14.30 6.16 21.02
CA TYR A 394 15.09 5.77 19.86
C TYR A 394 15.28 4.26 19.82
N VAL A 395 15.27 3.71 18.61
CA VAL A 395 15.52 2.30 18.36
C VAL A 395 16.60 2.12 17.29
N LEU A 396 17.43 1.11 17.49
CA LEU A 396 18.49 0.73 16.56
C LEU A 396 18.14 -0.60 15.92
N GLY A 397 17.91 -0.59 14.61
CA GLY A 397 17.75 -1.79 13.79
C GLY A 397 19.12 -2.35 13.38
N ILE A 398 19.34 -3.65 13.56
CA ILE A 398 20.59 -4.36 13.21
C ILE A 398 20.27 -5.61 12.39
N THR A 399 21.03 -5.83 11.33
CA THR A 399 21.01 -7.09 10.59
C THR A 399 22.40 -7.71 10.47
N SER A 400 22.41 -9.03 10.27
CA SER A 400 23.60 -9.80 9.91
C SER A 400 23.25 -10.76 8.77
N SER A 401 24.01 -10.75 7.69
CA SER A 401 23.85 -11.68 6.57
C SER A 401 23.97 -13.15 6.96
N SER A 402 24.56 -13.44 8.14
CA SER A 402 24.57 -14.77 8.73
C SER A 402 23.20 -15.20 9.29
N GLY A 403 22.23 -14.27 9.43
CA GLY A 403 20.84 -14.57 9.78
C GLY A 403 20.27 -13.82 10.98
N CYS A 404 20.98 -12.93 11.66
CA CYS A 404 20.45 -12.19 12.79
C CYS A 404 19.62 -10.98 12.33
N ILE A 405 18.47 -10.76 12.97
CA ILE A 405 17.61 -9.57 12.88
C ILE A 405 17.34 -9.12 14.30
N ALA A 406 17.69 -7.89 14.64
CA ALA A 406 17.50 -7.33 15.98
C ALA A 406 17.05 -5.87 15.95
N VAL A 407 16.24 -5.48 16.94
CA VAL A 407 15.91 -4.09 17.26
C VAL A 407 16.16 -3.89 18.74
N ALA A 408 16.93 -2.87 19.09
CA ALA A 408 17.26 -2.51 20.45
C ALA A 408 16.89 -1.05 20.75
N GLU A 409 16.49 -0.74 21.98
CA GLU A 409 16.38 0.66 22.44
C GLU A 409 17.77 1.32 22.44
N TYR A 410 17.86 2.54 21.97
CA TYR A 410 19.08 3.35 22.08
C TYR A 410 18.86 4.43 23.16
N PRO A 411 19.83 4.72 24.04
CA PRO A 411 21.18 4.14 24.07
C PRO A 411 21.30 2.89 24.97
N SER A 412 20.21 2.44 25.61
CA SER A 412 20.23 1.39 26.66
C SER A 412 20.66 0.01 26.15
N GLY A 413 20.46 -0.26 24.87
CA GLY A 413 20.66 -1.60 24.31
C GLY A 413 19.55 -2.60 24.68
N LYS A 414 18.51 -2.19 25.39
CA LYS A 414 17.41 -3.08 25.77
C LYS A 414 16.73 -3.66 24.53
N ARG A 415 16.50 -4.97 24.54
CA ARG A 415 15.88 -5.65 23.41
C ARG A 415 14.42 -5.23 23.21
N VAL A 416 14.10 -4.76 22.00
CA VAL A 416 12.73 -4.56 21.48
C VAL A 416 12.29 -5.81 20.73
N PHE A 417 13.08 -6.25 19.78
CA PHE A 417 12.77 -7.41 18.95
C PHE A 417 14.03 -8.20 18.61
N SER A 418 13.89 -9.51 18.46
CA SER A 418 14.96 -10.35 17.92
C SER A 418 14.42 -11.63 17.32
N THR A 419 14.91 -11.95 16.13
CA THR A 419 14.63 -13.21 15.43
C THR A 419 15.82 -13.62 14.60
N SER A 420 15.76 -14.80 13.98
CA SER A 420 16.80 -15.28 13.08
C SER A 420 16.22 -15.73 11.74
N ALA A 421 17.02 -15.55 10.69
CA ALA A 421 16.72 -15.93 9.31
C ALA A 421 17.95 -16.58 8.65
N PRO A 422 18.43 -17.73 9.17
CA PRO A 422 19.66 -18.38 8.67
C PRO A 422 19.50 -18.78 7.21
N GLY A 423 20.50 -18.46 6.40
CA GLY A 423 20.52 -18.72 4.96
C GLY A 423 19.69 -17.76 4.10
N TYR A 424 18.98 -16.80 4.70
CA TYR A 424 18.25 -15.77 3.96
C TYR A 424 19.05 -14.48 3.69
N GLY A 425 20.13 -14.24 4.42
CA GLY A 425 21.00 -13.07 4.24
C GLY A 425 20.32 -11.74 4.50
N PRO A 426 19.90 -11.42 5.75
CA PRO A 426 19.37 -10.08 6.08
C PRO A 426 20.44 -9.01 5.89
N HIS A 427 20.25 -8.07 4.94
CA HIS A 427 21.22 -7.03 4.58
C HIS A 427 20.77 -5.61 4.93
N SER A 428 19.49 -5.38 5.11
CA SER A 428 18.97 -4.06 5.47
C SER A 428 17.71 -4.18 6.31
N ILE A 429 17.50 -3.25 7.20
CA ILE A 429 16.36 -3.21 8.12
C ILE A 429 15.79 -1.80 8.18
N GLU A 430 14.47 -1.70 8.27
CA GLU A 430 13.76 -0.46 8.50
C GLU A 430 12.73 -0.67 9.62
N TYR A 431 12.74 0.24 10.60
CA TYR A 431 11.71 0.34 11.62
C TYR A 431 10.71 1.41 11.18
N LEU A 432 9.45 1.02 11.00
CA LEU A 432 8.41 1.88 10.46
C LEU A 432 7.71 2.68 11.58
N PRO A 433 7.10 3.84 11.28
CA PRO A 433 6.37 4.64 12.27
C PRO A 433 5.26 3.90 13.02
N CYS A 434 4.63 2.89 12.39
CA CYS A 434 3.63 2.03 13.03
C CYS A 434 4.21 0.97 13.99
N GLY A 435 5.53 0.97 14.22
CA GLY A 435 6.20 -0.02 15.08
C GLY A 435 6.63 -1.30 14.36
N ALA A 436 6.17 -1.54 13.14
CA ALA A 436 6.53 -2.70 12.34
C ALA A 436 8.00 -2.67 11.88
N VAL A 437 8.52 -3.82 11.47
CA VAL A 437 9.88 -3.95 10.93
C VAL A 437 9.88 -4.59 9.56
N ALA A 438 10.56 -3.96 8.61
CA ALA A 438 10.83 -4.52 7.29
C ALA A 438 12.31 -4.89 7.16
N VAL A 439 12.59 -6.04 6.53
CA VAL A 439 13.96 -6.55 6.34
C VAL A 439 14.16 -7.04 4.93
N ALA A 440 15.18 -6.53 4.25
CA ALA A 440 15.61 -7.04 2.96
C ALA A 440 16.57 -8.22 3.18
N CYS A 441 16.23 -9.37 2.61
CA CYS A 441 16.97 -10.62 2.68
C CYS A 441 17.45 -11.00 1.27
N SER A 442 18.76 -11.04 1.05
CA SER A 442 19.37 -11.26 -0.28
C SER A 442 19.33 -12.71 -0.77
N GLY A 443 19.01 -13.66 0.12
CA GLY A 443 19.06 -15.09 -0.18
C GLY A 443 20.47 -15.70 -0.11
N ASN A 444 21.53 -14.90 0.08
CA ASN A 444 22.92 -15.38 0.10
C ASN A 444 23.29 -16.24 -1.12
N GLY A 445 22.83 -15.86 -2.31
CA GLY A 445 23.03 -16.60 -3.57
C GLY A 445 21.96 -17.65 -3.88
N ASP A 446 20.99 -17.85 -3.00
CA ASP A 446 19.79 -18.66 -3.25
C ASP A 446 18.61 -17.74 -3.50
N GLU A 447 18.30 -17.48 -4.77
CA GLU A 447 17.24 -16.56 -5.18
C GLU A 447 15.85 -16.98 -4.69
N SER A 448 15.63 -18.25 -4.39
CA SER A 448 14.36 -18.73 -3.81
C SER A 448 14.12 -18.23 -2.38
N LYS A 449 15.15 -17.72 -1.72
CA LYS A 449 15.13 -17.12 -0.38
C LYS A 449 15.19 -15.60 -0.40
N ALA A 450 15.46 -15.01 -1.57
CA ALA A 450 15.54 -13.56 -1.69
C ALA A 450 14.15 -12.92 -1.54
N CYS A 451 13.97 -12.10 -0.50
CA CYS A 451 12.66 -11.56 -0.16
C CYS A 451 12.75 -10.30 0.70
N VAL A 452 11.64 -9.57 0.76
CA VAL A 452 11.36 -8.61 1.82
C VAL A 452 10.49 -9.30 2.86
N ARG A 453 10.92 -9.29 4.13
CA ARG A 453 10.12 -9.75 5.27
C ARG A 453 9.55 -8.56 6.00
N PHE A 454 8.26 -8.59 6.27
CA PHE A 454 7.56 -7.58 7.04
C PHE A 454 7.01 -8.22 8.31
N TYR A 455 7.45 -7.72 9.45
CA TYR A 455 7.03 -8.13 10.79
C TYR A 455 6.10 -7.04 11.34
N PRO A 456 4.79 -7.27 11.44
CA PRO A 456 3.85 -6.30 12.00
C PRO A 456 4.07 -6.12 13.51
N ALA A 457 3.50 -5.06 14.06
CA ALA A 457 3.50 -4.80 15.50
C ALA A 457 2.06 -4.65 16.00
N ASP A 458 1.80 -5.06 17.24
CA ASP A 458 0.53 -4.79 17.91
C ASP A 458 0.40 -3.31 18.31
N ALA A 459 -0.72 -2.94 18.92
CA ALA A 459 -1.01 -1.57 19.32
C ALA A 459 -0.04 -1.00 20.36
N ASP A 460 0.63 -1.86 21.14
CA ASP A 460 1.63 -1.51 22.13
C ASP A 460 3.06 -1.44 21.56
N GLY A 461 3.19 -1.64 20.23
CA GLY A 461 4.48 -1.64 19.52
C GLY A 461 5.30 -2.91 19.69
N LYS A 462 4.71 -3.99 20.19
CA LYS A 462 5.39 -5.29 20.27
C LYS A 462 5.37 -5.97 18.91
N ILE A 463 6.54 -6.15 18.32
CA ILE A 463 6.71 -6.76 17.01
C ILE A 463 6.43 -8.26 17.10
N VAL A 464 5.52 -8.75 16.24
CA VAL A 464 5.21 -10.18 16.16
C VAL A 464 6.22 -10.93 15.29
N LYS A 465 6.47 -12.21 15.64
CA LYS A 465 7.44 -13.03 14.90
C LYS A 465 6.88 -13.61 13.60
N GLN A 466 5.56 -13.69 13.48
CA GLN A 466 4.93 -14.03 12.21
C GLN A 466 5.14 -12.89 11.22
N TYR A 467 5.50 -13.20 10.01
CA TYR A 467 5.85 -12.21 9.00
C TYR A 467 5.23 -12.53 7.64
N GLN A 468 4.99 -11.46 6.88
CA GLN A 468 4.73 -11.56 5.45
C GLN A 468 6.08 -11.68 4.72
N SER A 469 6.16 -12.55 3.72
CA SER A 469 7.34 -12.68 2.85
C SER A 469 6.95 -12.33 1.42
N ILE A 470 7.67 -11.38 0.83
CA ILE A 470 7.46 -10.91 -0.54
C ILE A 470 8.73 -11.18 -1.34
N ALA A 471 8.62 -11.99 -2.39
CA ALA A 471 9.76 -12.33 -3.23
C ALA A 471 10.32 -11.09 -3.95
N LEU A 472 11.63 -10.87 -3.84
CA LEU A 472 12.35 -9.81 -4.54
C LEU A 472 13.78 -10.28 -4.81
N GLU A 473 14.12 -10.51 -6.08
CA GLU A 473 15.45 -10.98 -6.52
C GLU A 473 16.56 -10.12 -5.91
N GLY A 474 17.44 -10.76 -5.13
CA GLY A 474 18.56 -10.11 -4.48
C GLY A 474 18.19 -8.90 -3.62
N ALA A 475 17.15 -9.00 -2.80
CA ALA A 475 16.71 -7.92 -1.93
C ALA A 475 17.83 -7.45 -0.99
N HIS A 476 18.30 -6.20 -1.12
CA HIS A 476 19.44 -5.65 -0.38
C HIS A 476 19.14 -4.37 0.39
N GLY A 477 18.04 -3.69 0.12
CA GLY A 477 17.72 -2.43 0.76
C GLY A 477 16.25 -2.22 1.03
N VAL A 478 15.95 -1.61 2.18
CA VAL A 478 14.63 -1.11 2.55
C VAL A 478 14.79 0.27 3.17
N ILE A 479 13.86 1.20 2.87
CA ILE A 479 13.81 2.52 3.48
C ILE A 479 12.38 3.07 3.48
N TRP A 480 11.97 3.64 4.60
CA TRP A 480 10.69 4.34 4.72
C TRP A 480 10.78 5.76 4.16
N ASP A 481 9.72 6.19 3.49
CA ASP A 481 9.52 7.56 3.01
C ASP A 481 8.34 8.16 3.79
N ASP A 482 8.63 9.03 4.74
CA ASP A 482 7.65 9.64 5.63
C ASP A 482 6.74 10.65 4.91
N VAL A 483 7.24 11.29 3.85
CA VAL A 483 6.46 12.23 3.02
C VAL A 483 5.37 11.50 2.26
N ARG A 484 5.73 10.38 1.63
CA ARG A 484 4.80 9.56 0.84
C ARG A 484 4.08 8.51 1.67
N GLY A 485 4.61 8.17 2.86
CA GLY A 485 4.12 7.10 3.72
C GLY A 485 4.22 5.74 3.04
N VAL A 486 5.35 5.46 2.40
CA VAL A 486 5.62 4.22 1.68
C VAL A 486 6.96 3.63 2.05
N LEU A 487 7.06 2.30 1.96
CA LEU A 487 8.32 1.57 2.10
C LEU A 487 8.91 1.33 0.70
N TRP A 488 10.07 1.90 0.43
CA TRP A 488 10.86 1.60 -0.76
C TRP A 488 11.74 0.38 -0.50
N THR A 489 11.80 -0.51 -1.49
CA THR A 489 12.64 -1.72 -1.44
C THR A 489 13.50 -1.82 -2.69
N LEU A 490 14.73 -2.28 -2.50
CA LEU A 490 15.72 -2.43 -3.57
C LEU A 490 16.12 -3.89 -3.72
N GLY A 491 15.92 -4.42 -4.92
CA GLY A 491 16.49 -5.69 -5.36
C GLY A 491 17.66 -5.49 -6.34
N THR A 492 18.15 -6.59 -6.89
CA THR A 492 19.28 -6.58 -7.85
C THR A 492 18.97 -5.73 -9.09
N LYS A 493 17.72 -5.73 -9.57
CA LYS A 493 17.34 -5.12 -10.86
C LYS A 493 16.27 -4.06 -10.75
N LYS A 494 15.55 -3.98 -9.64
CA LYS A 494 14.37 -3.12 -9.53
C LYS A 494 14.19 -2.52 -8.14
N ILE A 495 13.46 -1.41 -8.13
CA ILE A 495 12.92 -0.75 -6.96
C ILE A 495 11.41 -1.00 -6.96
N ILE A 496 10.86 -1.32 -5.79
CA ILE A 496 9.43 -1.48 -5.57
C ILE A 496 9.05 -0.63 -4.36
N ALA A 497 7.86 -0.04 -4.37
CA ALA A 497 7.30 0.65 -3.21
C ALA A 497 6.07 -0.08 -2.69
N PHE A 498 5.88 -0.05 -1.39
CA PHE A 498 4.74 -0.65 -0.70
C PHE A 498 4.08 0.37 0.23
N GLU A 499 2.77 0.32 0.31
CA GLU A 499 2.03 0.89 1.43
C GLU A 499 1.80 -0.18 2.50
N VAL A 500 1.60 0.27 3.76
CA VAL A 500 1.15 -0.61 4.84
C VAL A 500 -0.37 -0.56 4.86
N VAL A 501 -1.01 -1.72 4.71
CA VAL A 501 -2.46 -1.88 4.77
C VAL A 501 -2.85 -2.72 5.97
N GLY A 502 -3.99 -2.42 6.58
CA GLY A 502 -4.41 -3.01 7.85
C GLY A 502 -3.69 -2.42 9.06
N GLU A 503 -4.06 -2.87 10.25
CA GLU A 503 -3.53 -2.38 11.52
C GLU A 503 -3.07 -3.52 12.42
N GLY A 504 -2.23 -3.19 13.40
CA GLY A 504 -1.76 -4.15 14.40
C GLY A 504 -1.10 -5.38 13.77
N GLU A 505 -1.38 -6.56 14.31
CA GLU A 505 -0.81 -7.83 13.86
C GLU A 505 -1.28 -8.25 12.45
N GLU A 506 -2.38 -7.70 11.96
CA GLU A 506 -2.93 -7.96 10.62
C GLU A 506 -2.33 -7.04 9.52
N ALA A 507 -1.49 -6.08 9.91
CA ALA A 507 -0.84 -5.18 8.97
C ALA A 507 0.01 -5.94 7.95
N LYS A 508 -0.05 -5.51 6.68
CA LYS A 508 0.66 -6.12 5.55
C LYS A 508 1.20 -5.05 4.60
N LEU A 509 2.18 -5.42 3.82
CA LEU A 509 2.65 -4.61 2.69
C LEU A 509 1.81 -4.92 1.45
N SER A 510 1.35 -3.86 0.78
CA SER A 510 0.68 -3.90 -0.51
C SER A 510 1.50 -3.13 -1.54
N GLU A 511 1.79 -3.74 -2.70
CA GLU A 511 2.62 -3.10 -3.73
C GLU A 511 1.91 -1.93 -4.39
N ILE A 512 2.62 -0.81 -4.53
CA ILE A 512 2.19 0.35 -5.29
C ILE A 512 2.89 0.30 -6.65
N SER A 513 2.26 -0.38 -7.62
CA SER A 513 2.83 -0.59 -8.97
C SER A 513 3.24 0.71 -9.67
N LEU A 514 2.56 1.82 -9.37
CA LEU A 514 2.84 3.15 -9.89
C LEU A 514 4.28 3.62 -9.60
N TYR A 515 4.88 3.18 -8.48
CA TYR A 515 6.21 3.59 -8.04
C TYR A 515 7.34 2.64 -8.45
N GLY A 516 7.03 1.48 -9.03
CA GLY A 516 8.03 0.52 -9.50
C GLY A 516 8.97 1.11 -10.56
N ALA A 517 10.26 0.75 -10.51
CA ALA A 517 11.26 1.16 -11.51
C ALA A 517 12.36 0.11 -11.67
N SER A 518 12.83 -0.06 -12.91
CA SER A 518 14.03 -0.86 -13.19
C SER A 518 15.27 0.01 -13.04
N ILE A 519 16.28 -0.45 -12.28
CA ILE A 519 17.53 0.29 -12.12
C ILE A 519 18.38 0.19 -13.40
N PRO A 520 19.12 1.26 -13.78
CA PRO A 520 19.85 1.32 -15.06
C PRO A 520 20.93 0.23 -15.22
N LYS A 521 21.56 -0.16 -14.11
CA LYS A 521 22.54 -1.26 -14.07
C LYS A 521 22.17 -2.20 -12.93
N SER A 522 22.14 -3.50 -13.21
CA SER A 522 21.86 -4.50 -12.17
C SER A 522 22.93 -4.52 -11.08
N GLY A 523 22.59 -5.06 -9.91
CA GLY A 523 23.48 -5.15 -8.76
C GLY A 523 23.22 -4.10 -7.69
N GLY A 524 21.95 -3.76 -7.46
CA GLY A 524 21.54 -2.90 -6.36
C GLY A 524 21.95 -3.49 -5.01
N HIS A 525 22.73 -2.72 -4.21
CA HIS A 525 23.24 -3.14 -2.90
C HIS A 525 22.82 -2.21 -1.76
N ASP A 526 22.52 -0.95 -2.08
CA ASP A 526 22.23 0.04 -1.06
C ASP A 526 21.17 1.03 -1.50
N ILE A 527 20.31 1.40 -0.57
CA ILE A 527 19.31 2.45 -0.71
C ILE A 527 19.38 3.35 0.52
N SER A 528 19.43 4.65 0.32
CA SER A 528 19.40 5.63 1.39
C SER A 528 18.72 6.93 0.98
N ALA A 529 18.22 7.67 1.98
CA ALA A 529 17.65 9.00 1.77
C ALA A 529 18.72 9.97 1.25
N VAL A 530 18.27 10.96 0.49
CA VAL A 530 19.05 12.18 0.23
C VAL A 530 18.65 13.18 1.32
N MET A 531 19.54 13.41 2.28
CA MET A 531 19.29 14.39 3.33
C MET A 531 19.13 15.78 2.71
N GLY A 532 18.01 16.42 3.02
CA GLY A 532 17.64 17.73 2.46
C GLY A 532 16.85 17.68 1.15
N ASP A 533 16.65 16.50 0.55
CA ASP A 533 15.81 16.33 -0.66
C ASP A 533 14.95 15.07 -0.56
N SER A 534 13.75 15.23 -0.01
CA SER A 534 12.81 14.12 0.20
C SER A 534 12.24 13.51 -1.09
N ASP A 535 12.47 14.14 -2.24
CA ASP A 535 12.00 13.63 -3.53
C ASP A 535 13.00 12.70 -4.21
N LYS A 536 14.23 12.60 -3.66
CA LYS A 536 15.27 11.72 -4.17
C LYS A 536 15.73 10.67 -3.17
N MET A 537 16.36 9.64 -3.69
CA MET A 537 17.11 8.67 -2.91
C MET A 537 18.34 8.18 -3.66
N TRP A 538 19.38 7.83 -2.89
CA TRP A 538 20.60 7.22 -3.39
C TRP A 538 20.38 5.73 -3.62
N ILE A 539 20.86 5.25 -4.77
CA ILE A 539 20.96 3.83 -5.09
C ILE A 539 22.43 3.49 -5.35
N GLY A 540 22.98 2.63 -4.52
CA GLY A 540 24.35 2.14 -4.63
C GLY A 540 24.41 0.70 -5.10
N GLY A 541 25.47 0.32 -5.80
CA GLY A 541 25.67 -1.04 -6.28
C GLY A 541 26.77 -1.13 -7.34
N ALA A 542 26.42 -1.54 -8.56
CA ALA A 542 27.36 -1.56 -9.69
C ALA A 542 27.83 -0.15 -10.09
N ASN A 543 27.05 0.87 -9.78
CA ASN A 543 27.38 2.29 -9.80
C ASN A 543 26.51 2.99 -8.74
N ILE A 544 26.65 4.31 -8.62
CA ILE A 544 25.78 5.13 -7.79
C ILE A 544 24.93 6.03 -8.67
N VAL A 545 23.65 6.02 -8.44
CA VAL A 545 22.67 6.89 -9.10
C VAL A 545 21.74 7.53 -8.09
N LEU A 546 21.18 8.67 -8.47
CA LEU A 546 20.05 9.31 -7.79
C LEU A 546 18.76 8.88 -8.48
N PHE A 547 17.80 8.43 -7.71
CA PHE A 547 16.46 8.12 -8.17
C PHE A 547 15.50 9.23 -7.78
N ASP A 548 14.83 9.82 -8.74
CA ASP A 548 13.73 10.77 -8.53
C ASP A 548 12.42 10.00 -8.37
N LYS A 549 11.84 10.07 -7.20
CA LYS A 549 10.66 9.29 -6.80
C LYS A 549 9.39 9.70 -7.58
N SER A 550 9.27 10.99 -7.88
CA SER A 550 8.09 11.58 -8.55
C SER A 550 8.03 11.24 -10.04
N SER A 551 9.16 11.29 -10.72
CA SER A 551 9.26 10.97 -12.15
C SER A 551 9.57 9.49 -12.41
N GLY A 552 10.23 8.81 -11.47
CA GLY A 552 10.80 7.48 -11.64
C GLY A 552 12.07 7.45 -12.49
N SER A 553 12.69 8.59 -12.70
CA SER A 553 13.91 8.71 -13.49
C SER A 553 15.18 8.54 -12.63
N PHE A 554 16.27 8.22 -13.30
CA PHE A 554 17.59 8.11 -12.69
C PHE A 554 18.51 9.16 -13.27
N SER A 555 19.39 9.70 -12.42
CA SER A 555 20.52 10.53 -12.83
C SER A 555 21.80 10.03 -12.18
N ASP A 556 22.94 10.33 -12.81
CA ASP A 556 24.23 9.95 -12.26
C ASP A 556 24.55 10.73 -10.98
N ALA A 557 25.30 10.10 -10.07
CA ALA A 557 25.87 10.78 -8.92
C ALA A 557 26.87 11.87 -9.38
N PRO A 558 27.00 12.99 -8.63
CA PRO A 558 27.90 14.07 -9.00
C PRO A 558 29.37 13.65 -8.95
N GLY A 559 30.18 14.26 -9.81
CA GLY A 559 31.64 14.15 -9.80
C GLY A 559 32.20 12.73 -9.82
N SER A 560 33.10 12.43 -8.89
CA SER A 560 33.77 11.13 -8.76
C SER A 560 33.14 10.19 -7.72
N VAL A 561 31.92 10.50 -7.27
CA VAL A 561 31.23 9.68 -6.27
C VAL A 561 30.90 8.28 -6.79
N SER A 562 30.53 8.16 -8.09
CA SER A 562 30.16 6.86 -8.67
C SER A 562 31.37 5.95 -8.90
N THR A 563 31.23 4.70 -8.48
CA THR A 563 32.20 3.60 -8.72
C THR A 563 31.51 2.27 -8.59
N GLY A 564 32.19 1.15 -8.93
CA GLY A 564 31.69 -0.20 -8.73
C GLY A 564 31.87 -0.71 -7.30
N SER A 565 31.20 -1.81 -6.97
CA SER A 565 31.30 -2.53 -5.68
C SER A 565 30.90 -1.68 -4.46
N VAL A 566 30.03 -0.72 -4.64
CA VAL A 566 29.55 0.16 -3.57
C VAL A 566 28.71 -0.64 -2.57
N LYS A 567 28.97 -0.46 -1.29
CA LYS A 567 28.23 -1.10 -0.18
C LYS A 567 27.35 -0.10 0.57
N CYS A 568 27.73 1.18 0.58
CA CYS A 568 26.94 2.24 1.17
C CYS A 568 27.21 3.58 0.48
N ILE A 569 26.17 4.37 0.34
CA ILE A 569 26.19 5.78 -0.06
C ILE A 569 25.19 6.54 0.82
N GLY A 570 25.53 7.76 1.19
CA GLY A 570 24.66 8.69 1.88
C GLY A 570 25.26 10.08 1.89
N ASN A 571 24.47 11.08 2.28
CA ASN A 571 24.97 12.45 2.46
C ASN A 571 24.57 13.01 3.82
N LEU A 572 25.37 13.97 4.29
CA LEU A 572 25.07 14.79 5.45
C LEU A 572 24.18 15.97 5.04
N GLU A 573 23.62 16.69 6.00
CA GLU A 573 22.79 17.87 5.75
C GLU A 573 23.52 19.01 5.04
N ASP A 574 24.84 19.12 5.24
CA ASP A 574 25.67 20.11 4.56
C ASP A 574 26.04 19.74 3.11
N GLY A 575 25.49 18.62 2.60
CA GLY A 575 25.68 18.12 1.26
C GLY A 575 26.93 17.27 1.05
N ARG A 576 27.83 17.14 2.03
CA ARG A 576 28.97 16.21 1.96
C ARG A 576 28.47 14.77 1.85
N MET A 577 29.14 13.94 1.07
CA MET A 577 28.74 12.56 0.82
C MET A 577 29.76 11.57 1.38
N ILE A 578 29.25 10.42 1.84
CA ILE A 578 30.04 9.30 2.36
C ILE A 578 29.80 8.09 1.48
N ARG A 579 30.88 7.42 1.06
CA ARG A 579 30.81 6.19 0.26
C ARG A 579 31.73 5.11 0.82
N THR A 580 31.22 3.89 0.94
CA THR A 580 32.02 2.69 1.22
C THR A 580 32.10 1.81 -0.03
N VAL A 581 33.26 1.18 -0.22
CA VAL A 581 33.51 0.23 -1.31
C VAL A 581 34.16 -1.02 -0.70
N ALA A 582 33.76 -2.21 -1.15
CA ALA A 582 34.34 -3.46 -0.68
C ALA A 582 35.86 -3.51 -0.91
N ALA A 583 36.60 -3.75 0.13
CA ALA A 583 38.06 -3.91 0.12
C ALA A 583 38.53 -5.29 0.62
N ASN A 584 37.64 -6.09 1.23
CA ASN A 584 37.90 -7.43 1.78
C ASN A 584 39.05 -7.41 2.82
N VAL A 585 38.97 -6.49 3.79
CA VAL A 585 40.03 -6.29 4.80
C VAL A 585 40.02 -7.38 5.86
N TYR A 586 38.84 -7.77 6.34
CA TYR A 586 38.67 -8.81 7.37
C TYR A 586 37.79 -9.97 6.86
N ALA A 587 36.70 -9.65 6.19
CA ALA A 587 35.79 -10.59 5.58
C ALA A 587 35.49 -10.18 4.13
N ALA A 588 34.77 -11.01 3.38
CA ALA A 588 34.30 -10.63 2.05
C ALA A 588 33.36 -9.42 2.14
N HIS A 589 33.59 -8.44 1.28
CA HIS A 589 32.76 -7.25 1.09
C HIS A 589 32.86 -6.14 2.15
N ASP A 590 33.71 -6.26 3.16
CA ASP A 590 33.98 -5.21 4.14
C ASP A 590 35.06 -4.21 3.71
N THR A 591 35.22 -3.16 4.49
CA THR A 591 36.25 -2.13 4.32
C THR A 591 36.67 -1.55 5.67
N ASP A 592 37.87 -1.01 5.77
CA ASP A 592 38.36 -0.27 6.93
C ASP A 592 38.23 1.26 6.76
N ARG A 593 37.61 1.72 5.66
CA ARG A 593 37.58 3.12 5.30
C ARG A 593 36.32 3.54 4.56
N PHE A 594 36.04 4.83 4.55
CA PHE A 594 35.13 5.46 3.62
C PHE A 594 35.76 6.70 2.98
N LEU A 595 35.27 7.06 1.80
CA LEU A 595 35.60 8.33 1.17
C LEU A 595 34.56 9.38 1.53
N LEU A 596 35.04 10.58 1.86
CA LEU A 596 34.27 11.79 2.06
C LEU A 596 34.39 12.68 0.82
N PHE A 597 33.26 13.17 0.32
CA PHE A 597 33.16 14.05 -0.84
C PHE A 597 32.49 15.37 -0.47
N ASP A 598 32.78 16.42 -1.23
CA ASP A 598 31.95 17.63 -1.22
C ASP A 598 30.63 17.44 -1.97
N ALA A 599 29.74 18.42 -1.95
CA ALA A 599 28.45 18.37 -2.64
C ALA A 599 28.57 18.28 -4.18
N GLN A 600 29.70 18.62 -4.76
CA GLN A 600 30.03 18.52 -6.19
C GLN A 600 30.62 17.17 -6.57
N GLY A 601 30.89 16.29 -5.59
CA GLY A 601 31.45 14.96 -5.78
C GLY A 601 32.97 14.92 -5.92
N ASN A 602 33.68 15.96 -5.46
CA ASN A 602 35.13 15.93 -5.35
C ASN A 602 35.56 15.25 -4.05
N ILE A 603 36.62 14.45 -4.09
CA ILE A 603 37.14 13.78 -2.89
C ILE A 603 37.75 14.83 -1.95
N LEU A 604 37.24 14.90 -0.72
CA LEU A 604 37.78 15.73 0.35
C LEU A 604 38.84 14.98 1.15
N SER A 605 38.54 13.75 1.54
CA SER A 605 39.42 12.91 2.32
C SER A 605 39.07 11.43 2.27
N GLU A 606 40.02 10.59 2.62
CA GLU A 606 39.83 9.20 2.99
C GLU A 606 39.92 9.09 4.51
N VAL A 607 38.89 8.51 5.14
CA VAL A 607 38.86 8.29 6.60
C VAL A 607 39.06 6.79 6.85
N VAL A 608 40.18 6.44 7.50
CA VAL A 608 40.62 5.07 7.73
C VAL A 608 40.50 4.68 9.20
N PHE A 609 39.97 3.50 9.48
CA PHE A 609 39.83 2.92 10.82
C PHE A 609 40.64 1.62 10.93
N PRO A 610 41.93 1.66 11.23
CA PRO A 610 42.84 0.50 11.12
C PRO A 610 42.46 -0.72 11.99
N THR A 611 41.65 -0.49 13.04
CA THR A 611 41.22 -1.52 13.97
C THR A 611 39.82 -2.10 13.67
N ARG A 612 39.15 -1.58 12.65
CA ARG A 612 37.79 -1.91 12.29
C ARG A 612 37.69 -2.47 10.87
N ALA A 613 36.62 -3.21 10.60
CA ALA A 613 36.22 -3.58 9.25
C ALA A 613 34.69 -3.57 9.23
N PHE A 614 34.11 -2.74 8.39
CA PHE A 614 32.66 -2.51 8.37
C PHE A 614 32.08 -2.66 6.96
N TYR A 615 30.82 -3.03 6.88
CA TYR A 615 30.10 -3.21 5.62
C TYR A 615 29.45 -1.90 5.17
N LYS A 616 28.67 -1.24 6.06
CA LYS A 616 28.01 0.04 5.81
C LYS A 616 28.40 1.10 6.83
N ALA A 617 28.36 2.34 6.39
CA ALA A 617 28.53 3.53 7.22
C ALA A 617 27.30 4.41 7.03
N ARG A 618 26.42 4.51 8.03
CA ARG A 618 25.17 5.27 7.97
C ARG A 618 25.24 6.55 8.77
N LEU A 619 24.62 7.61 8.27
CA LEU A 619 24.35 8.77 9.12
C LEU A 619 23.59 8.30 10.36
N PHE A 620 24.07 8.69 11.54
CA PHE A 620 23.42 8.34 12.81
C PHE A 620 22.31 9.34 13.12
N ASP A 621 21.27 9.29 12.34
CA ASP A 621 20.13 10.20 12.33
C ASP A 621 18.83 9.40 12.21
N PRO A 622 17.80 9.72 13.01
CA PRO A 622 16.53 8.99 13.00
C PRO A 622 15.63 9.38 11.82
N ARG A 623 15.90 10.49 11.13
CA ARG A 623 15.06 10.98 10.04
C ARG A 623 15.04 10.02 8.87
N TYR A 624 13.88 9.93 8.25
CA TYR A 624 13.67 9.06 7.10
C TYR A 624 14.10 9.73 5.78
N THR A 625 14.13 11.07 5.76
CA THR A 625 14.47 11.90 4.58
C THR A 625 15.33 13.10 4.93
#